data_4b7c69ade857e8a004adcd96f4915213
#
_entry.id   4b7c69ade857e8a004adcd96f4915213
#
_cell.length_a   1.000
_cell.length_b   1.000
_cell.length_c   1.000
_cell.angle_alpha   90.00
_cell.angle_beta   90.00
_cell.angle_gamma   90.00
#
_symmetry.space_group_name_H-M   'P 1'
#
loop_
_entity.id
_entity.type
_entity.pdbx_description
1 polymer ?
#
loop_
_entity_poly.entity_id
_entity_poly.type
_entity_poly.pdbx_seq_one_letter_code
_entity_poly.pdbx_strand_id
1 'polypeptide(L)'
;MANCSTLAIPITIVGMICVVITALLGFFYAPLVDPDSWNAPEAYRILYWHVPFAWTSFLSFCLLFIGASSWYVRRSEIGWTMLVIGSQLGLLFGLGVIISGPIWGSAE
;
A
#
# COMPACT_ATOMS: atom_id res chain seq x y z
N MET A 1 -23.10 6.70 -13.54
CA MET A 1 -22.41 7.59 -12.58
C MET A 1 -22.87 7.37 -11.15
N ALA A 2 -24.18 7.30 -10.89
CA ALA A 2 -24.69 7.00 -9.54
C ALA A 2 -24.17 5.66 -9.00
N ASN A 3 -23.94 4.69 -9.88
CA ASN A 3 -23.48 3.35 -9.50
C ASN A 3 -22.05 3.32 -8.96
N CYS A 4 -21.18 4.25 -9.35
CA CYS A 4 -19.80 4.28 -8.87
C CYS A 4 -19.73 4.66 -7.39
N SER A 5 -20.47 5.67 -6.96
CA SER A 5 -20.51 6.05 -5.54
C SER A 5 -21.20 4.99 -4.69
N THR A 6 -22.21 4.32 -5.25
CA THR A 6 -22.93 3.23 -4.54
C THR A 6 -22.01 2.04 -4.31
N LEU A 7 -21.13 1.70 -5.26
CA LEU A 7 -20.17 0.61 -5.13
C LEU A 7 -18.94 1.00 -4.32
N ALA A 8 -18.56 2.27 -4.31
CA ALA A 8 -17.35 2.74 -3.63
C ALA A 8 -17.41 2.49 -2.12
N ILE A 9 -18.56 2.72 -1.49
CA ILE A 9 -18.72 2.57 -0.04
C ILE A 9 -18.54 1.12 0.41
N PRO A 10 -19.26 0.12 -0.16
CA PRO A 10 -19.04 -1.26 0.25
C PRO A 10 -17.66 -1.79 -0.08
N ILE A 11 -17.07 -1.40 -1.21
CA ILE A 11 -15.71 -1.80 -1.57
C ILE A 11 -14.70 -1.24 -0.55
N THR A 12 -14.87 0.02 -0.15
CA THR A 12 -13.99 0.64 0.85
C THR A 12 -14.12 -0.06 2.20
N ILE A 13 -15.34 -0.39 2.63
CA ILE A 13 -15.57 -1.11 3.88
C ILE A 13 -14.90 -2.48 3.86
N VAL A 14 -15.08 -3.24 2.79
CA VAL A 14 -14.45 -4.55 2.62
C VAL A 14 -12.93 -4.42 2.63
N GLY A 15 -12.39 -3.42 1.94
CA GLY A 15 -10.96 -3.15 1.92
C GLY A 15 -10.42 -2.84 3.30
N MET A 16 -11.12 -2.02 4.08
CA MET A 16 -10.72 -1.68 5.45
C MET A 16 -10.73 -2.91 6.35
N ILE A 17 -11.76 -3.74 6.23
CA ILE A 17 -11.84 -5.01 6.99
C ILE A 17 -10.66 -5.92 6.62
N CYS A 18 -10.34 -6.05 5.33
CA CYS A 18 -9.21 -6.85 4.88
C CYS A 18 -7.88 -6.33 5.43
N VAL A 19 -7.69 -5.02 5.47
CA VAL A 19 -6.48 -4.40 6.05
C VAL A 19 -6.35 -4.75 7.53
N VAL A 20 -7.44 -4.62 8.29
CA VAL A 20 -7.44 -4.95 9.73
C VAL A 20 -7.13 -6.44 9.94
N ILE A 21 -7.78 -7.33 9.20
CA ILE A 21 -7.54 -8.77 9.30
C ILE A 21 -6.10 -9.11 8.95
N THR A 22 -5.56 -8.54 7.87
CA THR A 22 -4.17 -8.75 7.46
C THR A 22 -3.21 -8.28 8.55
N ALA A 23 -3.48 -7.14 9.15
CA ALA A 23 -2.66 -6.62 10.24
C ALA A 23 -2.65 -7.58 11.44
N LEU A 24 -3.83 -8.03 11.87
CA LEU A 24 -3.94 -8.94 13.00
C LEU A 24 -3.24 -10.27 12.71
N LEU A 25 -3.43 -10.84 11.53
CA LEU A 25 -2.78 -12.09 11.15
C LEU A 25 -1.26 -11.91 11.06
N GLY A 26 -0.79 -10.81 10.49
CA GLY A 26 0.63 -10.54 10.35
C GLY A 26 1.34 -10.35 11.68
N PHE A 27 0.72 -9.64 12.62
CA PHE A 27 1.37 -9.36 13.90
C PHE A 27 1.21 -10.47 14.93
N PHE A 28 0.11 -11.20 14.91
CA PHE A 28 -0.19 -12.17 15.99
C PHE A 28 -0.10 -13.64 15.57
N TYR A 29 -0.37 -13.96 14.30
CA TYR A 29 -0.46 -15.35 13.85
C TYR A 29 0.61 -15.74 12.85
N ALA A 30 1.30 -14.78 12.22
CA ALA A 30 2.36 -15.11 11.26
C ALA A 30 3.49 -15.86 11.95
N PRO A 31 4.03 -16.93 11.32
CA PRO A 31 5.12 -17.69 11.92
C PRO A 31 6.37 -16.82 12.05
N LEU A 32 7.11 -17.04 13.13
CA LEU A 32 8.41 -16.41 13.34
C LEU A 32 9.46 -17.08 12.45
N VAL A 33 10.43 -16.31 12.02
CA VAL A 33 11.60 -16.85 11.33
C VAL A 33 12.51 -17.53 12.36
N ASP A 34 13.45 -18.35 11.85
CA ASP A 34 14.40 -19.06 12.67
C ASP A 34 15.23 -18.08 13.53
N PRO A 35 15.15 -18.18 14.87
CA PRO A 35 15.87 -17.26 15.76
C PRO A 35 17.39 -17.31 15.58
N ASP A 36 17.93 -18.45 15.15
CA ASP A 36 19.37 -18.60 14.98
C ASP A 36 19.88 -17.89 13.73
N SER A 37 19.00 -17.61 12.78
CA SER A 37 19.36 -16.98 11.50
C SER A 37 19.11 -15.48 11.47
N TRP A 38 18.37 -14.93 12.45
CA TRP A 38 17.94 -13.52 12.43
C TRP A 38 18.24 -12.87 13.77
N ASN A 39 18.72 -11.61 13.71
CA ASN A 39 19.03 -10.83 14.92
C ASN A 39 17.78 -10.46 15.71
N ALA A 40 16.72 -10.14 15.01
CA ALA A 40 15.45 -9.77 15.61
C ALA A 40 14.30 -10.51 14.91
N PRO A 41 14.07 -11.79 15.24
CA PRO A 41 13.06 -12.59 14.55
C PRO A 41 11.65 -11.99 14.61
N GLU A 42 11.34 -11.30 15.70
CA GLU A 42 10.02 -10.68 15.85
C GLU A 42 9.85 -9.47 14.92
N ALA A 43 10.92 -8.78 14.60
CA ALA A 43 10.88 -7.65 13.67
C ALA A 43 10.51 -8.07 12.24
N TYR A 44 10.70 -9.36 11.90
CA TYR A 44 10.29 -9.90 10.62
C TYR A 44 8.80 -9.68 10.34
N ARG A 45 7.99 -9.61 11.38
CA ARG A 45 6.55 -9.35 11.22
C ARG A 45 6.25 -7.99 10.57
N ILE A 46 7.16 -7.05 10.64
CA ILE A 46 7.03 -5.75 9.98
C ILE A 46 6.96 -5.93 8.46
N LEU A 47 7.59 -6.98 7.91
CA LEU A 47 7.52 -7.26 6.48
C LEU A 47 6.10 -7.53 5.98
N TYR A 48 5.24 -8.08 6.83
CA TYR A 48 3.83 -8.31 6.48
C TYR A 48 3.07 -7.00 6.26
N TRP A 49 3.56 -5.90 6.81
CA TRP A 49 3.09 -4.55 6.51
C TRP A 49 3.86 -3.91 5.36
N HIS A 50 5.17 -4.03 5.42
CA HIS A 50 6.07 -3.35 4.47
C HIS A 50 5.83 -3.81 3.04
N VAL A 51 5.72 -5.12 2.81
CA VAL A 51 5.58 -5.67 1.46
C VAL A 51 4.26 -5.23 0.80
N PRO A 52 3.09 -5.35 1.44
CA PRO A 52 1.85 -4.83 0.86
C PRO A 52 1.88 -3.32 0.60
N PHE A 53 2.45 -2.53 1.51
CA PHE A 53 2.60 -1.09 1.31
C PHE A 53 3.52 -0.79 0.12
N ALA A 54 4.60 -1.54 -0.03
CA ALA A 54 5.53 -1.37 -1.15
C ALA A 54 4.85 -1.67 -2.49
N TRP A 55 4.11 -2.76 -2.57
CA TRP A 55 3.37 -3.12 -3.78
C TRP A 55 2.30 -2.09 -4.12
N THR A 56 1.52 -1.67 -3.12
CA THR A 56 0.46 -0.67 -3.33
C THR A 56 1.06 0.69 -3.74
N SER A 57 2.17 1.06 -3.13
CA SER A 57 2.91 2.28 -3.49
C SER A 57 3.38 2.22 -4.94
N PHE A 58 3.97 1.09 -5.34
CA PHE A 58 4.43 0.89 -6.71
C PHE A 58 3.28 1.02 -7.72
N LEU A 59 2.15 0.36 -7.44
CA LEU A 59 0.98 0.45 -8.31
C LEU A 59 0.42 1.88 -8.36
N SER A 60 0.47 2.60 -7.24
CA SER A 60 0.02 4.00 -7.18
C SER A 60 0.90 4.90 -8.03
N PHE A 61 2.20 4.67 -8.05
CA PHE A 61 3.12 5.43 -8.90
C PHE A 61 2.95 5.08 -10.38
N CYS A 62 2.62 3.83 -10.71
CA CYS A 62 2.26 3.47 -12.08
C CYS A 62 0.98 4.19 -12.53
N LEU A 63 -0.02 4.25 -11.65
CA LEU A 63 -1.26 4.98 -11.90
C LEU A 63 -1.00 6.47 -12.11
N LEU A 64 -0.16 7.06 -11.28
CA LEU A 64 0.28 8.45 -11.40
C LEU A 64 0.95 8.70 -12.76
N PHE A 65 1.86 7.83 -13.16
CA PHE A 65 2.61 7.95 -14.41
C PHE A 65 1.67 7.88 -15.62
N ILE A 66 0.77 6.89 -15.63
CA ILE A 66 -0.21 6.72 -16.71
C ILE A 66 -1.14 7.93 -16.76
N GLY A 67 -1.62 8.38 -15.59
CA GLY A 67 -2.49 9.55 -15.50
C GLY A 67 -1.82 10.83 -15.99
N ALA A 68 -0.58 11.06 -15.56
CA ALA A 68 0.19 12.22 -15.98
C ALA A 68 0.44 12.21 -17.48
N SER A 69 0.81 11.08 -18.05
CA SER A 69 1.04 10.92 -19.48
C SER A 69 -0.23 11.17 -20.28
N SER A 70 -1.36 10.60 -19.83
CA SER A 70 -2.65 10.78 -20.49
C SER A 70 -3.10 12.23 -20.44
N TRP A 71 -2.92 12.91 -19.32
CA TRP A 71 -3.24 14.31 -19.19
C TRP A 71 -2.36 15.18 -20.09
N TYR A 72 -1.06 14.89 -20.10
CA TYR A 72 -0.12 15.67 -20.90
C TYR A 72 -0.39 15.56 -22.40
N VAL A 73 -0.64 14.34 -22.89
CA VAL A 73 -0.80 14.07 -24.32
C VAL A 73 -2.21 14.41 -24.81
N ARG A 74 -3.24 13.99 -24.09
CA ARG A 74 -4.62 14.04 -24.55
C ARG A 74 -5.53 15.00 -23.78
N ARG A 75 -5.02 15.60 -22.71
CA ARG A 75 -5.83 16.42 -21.80
C ARG A 75 -7.06 15.69 -21.30
N SER A 76 -6.90 14.39 -21.02
CA SER A 76 -7.97 13.51 -20.57
C SER A 76 -8.35 13.82 -19.12
N GLU A 77 -9.64 14.02 -18.84
CA GLU A 77 -10.13 14.22 -17.47
C GLU A 77 -9.91 12.97 -16.62
N ILE A 78 -10.03 11.80 -17.22
CA ILE A 78 -9.73 10.53 -16.54
C ILE A 78 -8.25 10.49 -16.18
N GLY A 79 -7.37 10.92 -17.07
CA GLY A 79 -5.93 11.01 -16.81
C GLY A 79 -5.62 11.94 -15.64
N TRP A 80 -6.28 13.08 -15.55
CA TRP A 80 -6.13 14.00 -14.43
C TRP A 80 -6.56 13.37 -13.10
N THR A 81 -7.71 12.69 -13.11
CA THR A 81 -8.22 12.00 -11.93
C THR A 81 -7.24 10.91 -11.47
N MET A 82 -6.72 10.11 -12.41
CA MET A 82 -5.72 9.08 -12.11
C MET A 82 -4.44 9.68 -11.53
N LEU A 83 -4.00 10.83 -12.06
CA LEU A 83 -2.83 11.54 -11.54
C LEU A 83 -3.05 11.97 -10.09
N VAL A 84 -4.18 12.58 -9.80
CA VAL A 84 -4.49 13.08 -8.44
C VAL A 84 -4.60 11.93 -7.46
N ILE A 85 -5.37 10.89 -7.80
CA ILE A 85 -5.55 9.72 -6.93
C ILE A 85 -4.23 8.99 -6.76
N GLY A 86 -3.48 8.77 -7.84
CA GLY A 86 -2.18 8.09 -7.78
C GLY A 86 -1.17 8.84 -6.91
N SER A 87 -1.16 10.18 -6.97
CA SER A 87 -0.27 10.97 -6.12
C SER A 87 -0.64 10.88 -4.65
N GLN A 88 -1.92 10.93 -4.33
CA GLN A 88 -2.39 10.82 -2.95
C GLN A 88 -2.12 9.44 -2.35
N LEU A 89 -2.46 8.38 -3.08
CA LEU A 89 -2.22 7.01 -2.63
C LEU A 89 -0.73 6.70 -2.58
N GLY A 90 0.03 7.15 -3.57
CA GLY A 90 1.48 6.97 -3.60
C GLY A 90 2.17 7.64 -2.43
N LEU A 91 1.74 8.85 -2.07
CA LEU A 91 2.28 9.55 -0.91
C LEU A 91 1.95 8.80 0.39
N LEU A 92 0.69 8.40 0.57
CA LEU A 92 0.23 7.69 1.75
C LEU A 92 0.98 6.37 1.95
N PHE A 93 0.97 5.50 0.94
CA PHE A 93 1.61 4.19 1.02
C PHE A 93 3.13 4.29 0.98
N GLY A 94 3.67 5.26 0.25
CA GLY A 94 5.11 5.53 0.23
C GLY A 94 5.65 5.94 1.59
N LEU A 95 4.91 6.74 2.34
CA LEU A 95 5.28 7.08 3.72
C LEU A 95 5.31 5.83 4.59
N GLY A 96 4.35 4.92 4.43
CA GLY A 96 4.36 3.64 5.14
C GLY A 96 5.60 2.83 4.84
N VAL A 97 6.04 2.79 3.58
CA VAL A 97 7.27 2.09 3.17
C VAL A 97 8.51 2.74 3.79
N ILE A 98 8.60 4.06 3.74
CA ILE A 98 9.75 4.81 4.28
C ILE A 98 9.86 4.63 5.79
N ILE A 99 8.73 4.54 6.49
CA ILE A 99 8.72 4.35 7.95
C ILE A 99 9.07 2.90 8.31
N SER A 100 8.43 1.92 7.67
CA SER A 100 8.58 0.50 8.03
C SER A 100 9.92 -0.10 7.60
N GLY A 101 10.47 0.33 6.45
CA GLY A 101 11.73 -0.20 5.93
C GLY A 101 12.91 -0.01 6.87
N PRO A 102 13.22 1.24 7.27
CA PRO A 102 14.33 1.50 8.20
C PRO A 102 14.15 0.87 9.58
N ILE A 103 12.91 0.77 10.08
CA ILE A 103 12.62 0.11 11.35
C ILE A 103 13.05 -1.35 11.28
N TRP A 104 12.65 -2.06 10.23
CA TRP A 104 13.05 -3.46 10.04
C TRP A 104 14.54 -3.57 9.77
N GLY A 105 15.08 -2.74 8.91
CA GLY A 105 16.51 -2.77 8.55
C GLY A 105 17.43 -2.47 9.71
N SER A 106 17.06 -1.57 10.61
CA SER A 106 17.85 -1.26 11.79
C SER A 106 17.79 -2.38 12.83
N ALA A 107 16.70 -3.15 12.86
CA ALA A 107 16.56 -4.30 13.76
C ALA A 107 17.37 -5.50 13.27
N GLU A 108 17.56 -5.63 11.97
CA GLU A 108 18.38 -6.67 11.35
C GLU A 108 19.78 -6.16 10.99
#